data_d5f62aa8a8eca4abee3e60c9bb0c1d0b
#
_entry.id   d5f62aa8a8eca4abee3e60c9bb0c1d0b
#
_cell.length_a   1.000
_cell.length_b   1.000
_cell.length_c   1.000
_cell.angle_alpha   90.00
_cell.angle_beta   90.00
_cell.angle_gamma   90.00
#
_symmetry.space_group_name_H-M   'P 1'
#
loop_
_entity.id
_entity.type
_entity.pdbx_description
1 polymer ?
#
loop_
_entity_poly.entity_id
_entity_poly.type
_entity_poly.pdbx_seq_one_letter_code
_entity_poly.pdbx_strand_id
1 'polypeptide(L)'
;MRLIYQIATLFIALLFFSCTEEGKNKSMTTAEQIHQAVITIDTHDDIDVGNFTDSLNYSIETKSQVHIPGMEEGGLDVAWFIVYTGQGELNEAGYAKAAANADDKFSAIHRLVTDYASDRIELALTAADVRRIWKSGKKIAMIGVENGFPIGEDINNVEVFYNRGARYMSLAHNGHSQLSDSNTGERDSIYLHNGLSDLGKKVIEKMNYYGIMVDISHPSKEAIRQMALHSKTPLMASHSSARALCNHSRNLDDEQLQWVKKSQGVVQTVAFSSYLNTQKHNDYKKARDSLLKVIGVNNNIT
;
A
#
# COMPACT_ATOMS: atom_id res chain seq x y z
N MET A 1 -75.40 4.78 -17.64
CA MET A 1 -74.12 4.78 -18.36
C MET A 1 -73.19 5.99 -18.01
N ARG A 2 -73.67 7.20 -17.92
CA ARG A 2 -72.79 8.38 -17.59
C ARG A 2 -72.13 8.33 -16.19
N LEU A 3 -72.78 7.74 -15.20
CA LEU A 3 -72.24 7.67 -13.83
C LEU A 3 -71.06 6.67 -13.68
N ILE A 4 -71.09 5.57 -14.48
CA ILE A 4 -70.06 4.55 -14.48
C ILE A 4 -68.74 5.08 -15.08
N TYR A 5 -68.82 5.94 -16.10
CA TYR A 5 -67.65 6.54 -16.72
C TYR A 5 -66.95 7.59 -15.81
N GLN A 6 -67.71 8.31 -14.98
CA GLN A 6 -67.15 9.28 -14.03
C GLN A 6 -66.42 8.59 -12.88
N ILE A 7 -66.88 7.42 -12.42
CA ILE A 7 -66.22 6.65 -11.37
C ILE A 7 -64.94 5.97 -11.92
N ALA A 8 -64.95 5.46 -13.14
CA ALA A 8 -63.78 4.87 -13.79
C ALA A 8 -62.69 5.91 -14.06
N THR A 9 -63.05 7.12 -14.44
CA THR A 9 -62.08 8.21 -14.68
C THR A 9 -61.44 8.72 -13.36
N LEU A 10 -62.19 8.69 -12.27
CA LEU A 10 -61.67 9.07 -10.95
C LEU A 10 -60.72 8.00 -10.37
N PHE A 11 -60.94 6.71 -10.65
CA PHE A 11 -60.06 5.62 -10.21
C PHE A 11 -58.77 5.55 -11.03
N ILE A 12 -58.76 5.94 -12.29
CA ILE A 12 -57.55 6.01 -13.12
C ILE A 12 -56.69 7.21 -12.73
N ALA A 13 -57.28 8.33 -12.27
CA ALA A 13 -56.54 9.48 -11.78
C ALA A 13 -55.86 9.24 -10.41
N LEU A 14 -56.38 8.29 -9.62
CA LEU A 14 -55.78 7.91 -8.33
C LEU A 14 -54.61 6.91 -8.45
N LEU A 15 -54.42 6.26 -9.58
CA LEU A 15 -53.29 5.34 -9.81
C LEU A 15 -52.01 6.02 -10.29
N PHE A 16 -52.05 7.30 -10.64
CA PHE A 16 -50.87 8.09 -11.00
C PHE A 16 -50.24 8.88 -9.84
N PHE A 17 -50.78 8.78 -8.62
CA PHE A 17 -50.15 9.30 -7.40
C PHE A 17 -49.39 8.23 -6.63
N SER A 18 -48.82 7.25 -7.34
CA SER A 18 -47.92 6.29 -6.71
C SER A 18 -46.47 6.79 -6.84
N CYS A 19 -45.96 7.22 -5.74
CA CYS A 19 -44.54 7.30 -5.38
C CYS A 19 -43.63 7.82 -6.50
N THR A 20 -43.55 9.13 -6.66
CA THR A 20 -42.24 9.69 -6.82
C THR A 20 -41.55 9.56 -5.45
N GLU A 21 -40.78 8.51 -5.23
CA GLU A 21 -39.63 8.61 -4.30
C GLU A 21 -38.83 9.80 -4.81
N GLU A 22 -38.99 10.95 -4.14
CA GLU A 22 -37.99 11.96 -4.14
C GLU A 22 -36.72 11.29 -3.57
N GLY A 23 -35.93 10.70 -4.45
CA GLY A 23 -34.54 10.46 -4.17
C GLY A 23 -34.01 11.81 -3.73
N LYS A 24 -33.88 12.01 -2.41
CA LYS A 24 -33.24 13.17 -1.83
C LYS A 24 -31.87 13.23 -2.51
N ASN A 25 -31.74 14.05 -3.54
CA ASN A 25 -30.46 14.50 -4.05
C ASN A 25 -29.78 15.23 -2.88
N LYS A 26 -29.10 14.42 -2.04
CA LYS A 26 -28.32 14.95 -0.94
C LYS A 26 -27.20 15.75 -1.61
N SER A 27 -27.26 17.06 -1.56
CA SER A 27 -26.21 17.88 -2.11
C SER A 27 -24.90 17.45 -1.42
N MET A 28 -23.87 17.14 -2.24
CA MET A 28 -22.56 16.76 -1.71
C MET A 28 -22.03 17.87 -0.81
N THR A 29 -21.42 17.48 0.30
CA THR A 29 -20.69 18.40 1.16
C THR A 29 -19.44 18.92 0.45
N THR A 30 -18.87 20.03 0.93
CA THR A 30 -17.58 20.53 0.40
C THR A 30 -16.47 19.48 0.49
N ALA A 31 -16.45 18.67 1.55
CA ALA A 31 -15.47 17.59 1.70
C ALA A 31 -15.64 16.51 0.64
N GLU A 32 -16.87 16.07 0.36
CA GLU A 32 -17.17 15.11 -0.70
C GLU A 32 -16.80 15.66 -2.08
N GLN A 33 -17.07 16.94 -2.34
CA GLN A 33 -16.68 17.60 -3.59
C GLN A 33 -15.17 17.64 -3.79
N ILE A 34 -14.40 17.96 -2.75
CA ILE A 34 -12.94 17.95 -2.78
C ILE A 34 -12.42 16.54 -3.01
N HIS A 35 -12.95 15.55 -2.27
CA HIS A 35 -12.54 14.16 -2.39
C HIS A 35 -12.72 13.62 -3.81
N GLN A 36 -13.83 13.95 -4.47
CA GLN A 36 -14.09 13.56 -5.85
C GLN A 36 -13.25 14.33 -6.91
N ALA A 37 -12.75 15.51 -6.55
CA ALA A 37 -11.98 16.35 -7.48
C ALA A 37 -10.48 16.05 -7.48
N VAL A 38 -9.98 15.28 -6.51
CA VAL A 38 -8.57 14.93 -6.38
C VAL A 38 -8.36 13.43 -6.66
N ILE A 39 -7.14 13.07 -7.07
CA ILE A 39 -6.73 11.66 -7.14
C ILE A 39 -6.29 11.22 -5.74
N THR A 40 -7.00 10.26 -5.16
CA THR A 40 -6.70 9.69 -3.86
C THR A 40 -5.73 8.52 -4.01
N ILE A 41 -4.75 8.43 -3.10
CA ILE A 41 -3.66 7.46 -3.21
C ILE A 41 -3.39 6.82 -1.85
N ASP A 42 -3.43 5.49 -1.78
CA ASP A 42 -2.76 4.70 -0.74
C ASP A 42 -1.47 4.11 -1.32
N THR A 43 -0.37 4.27 -0.60
CA THR A 43 0.96 3.90 -1.10
C THR A 43 1.49 2.60 -0.54
N HIS A 44 0.71 1.89 0.29
CA HIS A 44 1.19 0.65 0.89
C HIS A 44 0.07 -0.31 1.29
N ASP A 45 -0.34 -1.14 0.35
CA ASP A 45 -1.39 -2.14 0.55
C ASP A 45 -0.80 -3.55 0.40
N ASP A 46 -0.54 -4.20 1.54
CA ASP A 46 -0.07 -5.59 1.56
C ASP A 46 -1.08 -6.55 0.93
N ILE A 47 -0.57 -7.52 0.17
CA ILE A 47 -1.38 -8.55 -0.45
C ILE A 47 -1.08 -9.94 0.11
N ASP A 48 -2.13 -10.75 0.18
CA ASP A 48 -2.03 -12.19 0.39
C ASP A 48 -2.30 -12.91 -0.95
N VAL A 49 -1.31 -13.65 -1.46
CA VAL A 49 -1.44 -14.40 -2.72
C VAL A 49 -2.56 -15.45 -2.69
N GLY A 50 -2.94 -15.93 -1.49
CA GLY A 50 -4.09 -16.81 -1.30
C GLY A 50 -5.43 -16.17 -1.70
N ASN A 51 -5.49 -14.85 -1.77
CA ASN A 51 -6.64 -14.08 -2.23
C ASN A 51 -6.59 -13.74 -3.74
N PHE A 52 -5.82 -14.48 -4.55
CA PHE A 52 -5.71 -14.28 -6.01
C PHE A 52 -6.01 -15.58 -6.76
N THR A 53 -7.16 -16.18 -6.44
CA THR A 53 -7.72 -17.36 -7.11
C THR A 53 -8.97 -16.99 -7.91
N ASP A 54 -9.45 -17.88 -8.78
CA ASP A 54 -10.66 -17.64 -9.57
C ASP A 54 -11.92 -17.43 -8.71
N SER A 55 -11.96 -18.07 -7.53
CA SER A 55 -13.12 -17.99 -6.62
C SER A 55 -12.96 -16.94 -5.50
N LEU A 56 -11.76 -16.49 -5.22
CA LEU A 56 -11.46 -15.49 -4.20
C LEU A 56 -10.34 -14.58 -4.69
N ASN A 57 -10.68 -13.36 -5.05
CA ASN A 57 -9.71 -12.35 -5.47
C ASN A 57 -10.22 -10.94 -5.16
N TYR A 58 -9.39 -9.93 -5.35
CA TYR A 58 -9.72 -8.55 -4.98
C TYR A 58 -10.72 -7.86 -5.92
N SER A 59 -11.24 -8.53 -6.95
CA SER A 59 -12.33 -8.01 -7.76
C SER A 59 -13.70 -8.08 -7.05
N ILE A 60 -13.79 -8.87 -5.99
CA ILE A 60 -14.98 -9.03 -5.16
C ILE A 60 -14.74 -8.54 -3.73
N GLU A 61 -15.78 -8.43 -2.94
CA GLU A 61 -15.67 -8.14 -1.52
C GLU A 61 -14.92 -9.28 -0.80
N THR A 62 -13.91 -8.93 -0.02
CA THR A 62 -13.07 -9.85 0.75
C THR A 62 -12.93 -9.37 2.19
N LYS A 63 -12.28 -10.18 3.04
CA LYS A 63 -11.89 -9.75 4.39
C LYS A 63 -10.64 -8.88 4.42
N SER A 64 -9.96 -8.72 3.29
CA SER A 64 -8.81 -7.81 3.17
C SER A 64 -9.25 -6.36 3.30
N GLN A 65 -8.37 -5.50 3.80
CA GLN A 65 -8.67 -4.07 3.97
C GLN A 65 -8.81 -3.36 2.62
N VAL A 66 -8.07 -3.81 1.59
CA VAL A 66 -8.15 -3.26 0.24
C VAL A 66 -8.67 -4.33 -0.73
N HIS A 67 -9.72 -4.00 -1.45
CA HIS A 67 -10.31 -4.74 -2.57
C HIS A 67 -11.12 -3.77 -3.43
N ILE A 68 -11.35 -4.09 -4.70
CA ILE A 68 -11.94 -3.15 -5.66
C ILE A 68 -13.31 -2.59 -5.20
N PRO A 69 -14.28 -3.40 -4.71
CA PRO A 69 -15.54 -2.84 -4.17
C PRO A 69 -15.31 -1.83 -3.04
N GLY A 70 -14.36 -2.10 -2.12
CA GLY A 70 -14.02 -1.16 -1.04
C GLY A 70 -13.35 0.11 -1.54
N MET A 71 -12.48 0.02 -2.57
CA MET A 71 -11.90 1.19 -3.24
C MET A 71 -12.98 2.05 -3.92
N GLU A 72 -13.99 1.42 -4.53
CA GLU A 72 -15.11 2.11 -5.18
C GLU A 72 -15.98 2.82 -4.15
N GLU A 73 -16.37 2.14 -3.07
CA GLU A 73 -17.20 2.69 -2.01
C GLU A 73 -16.48 3.81 -1.24
N GLY A 74 -15.20 3.60 -0.89
CA GLY A 74 -14.38 4.56 -0.15
C GLY A 74 -13.83 5.71 -0.99
N GLY A 75 -13.95 5.64 -2.34
CA GLY A 75 -13.41 6.66 -3.24
C GLY A 75 -11.89 6.65 -3.32
N LEU A 76 -11.23 5.50 -3.07
CA LEU A 76 -9.79 5.34 -3.30
C LEU A 76 -9.53 5.10 -4.79
N ASP A 77 -8.71 5.95 -5.42
CA ASP A 77 -8.40 5.85 -6.84
C ASP A 77 -7.19 4.98 -7.12
N VAL A 78 -6.11 5.14 -6.34
CA VAL A 78 -4.82 4.47 -6.56
C VAL A 78 -4.46 3.65 -5.32
N ALA A 79 -4.26 2.35 -5.51
CA ALA A 79 -3.70 1.44 -4.51
C ALA A 79 -2.33 0.93 -4.98
N TRP A 80 -1.33 1.02 -4.10
CA TRP A 80 -0.03 0.40 -4.33
C TRP A 80 -0.02 -0.99 -3.70
N PHE A 81 -0.17 -2.01 -4.53
CA PHE A 81 -0.09 -3.40 -4.11
C PHE A 81 1.37 -3.82 -3.90
N ILE A 82 1.64 -4.44 -2.75
CA ILE A 82 3.00 -4.61 -2.27
C ILE A 82 3.54 -6.01 -2.50
N VAL A 83 4.68 -6.05 -3.17
CA VAL A 83 5.54 -7.23 -3.26
C VAL A 83 6.42 -7.24 -2.01
N TYR A 84 5.81 -7.64 -0.88
CA TYR A 84 6.49 -7.81 0.39
C TYR A 84 7.18 -9.17 0.47
N THR A 85 8.42 -9.17 0.96
CA THR A 85 9.15 -10.39 1.30
C THR A 85 9.80 -10.26 2.68
N GLY A 86 9.51 -11.21 3.57
CA GLY A 86 10.11 -11.26 4.89
C GLY A 86 11.64 -11.42 4.80
N GLN A 87 12.36 -10.88 5.78
CA GLN A 87 13.80 -11.06 5.87
C GLN A 87 14.12 -12.52 6.21
N GLY A 88 14.93 -13.15 5.37
CA GLY A 88 15.48 -14.49 5.56
C GLY A 88 16.98 -14.49 5.82
N GLU A 89 17.60 -15.67 5.72
CA GLU A 89 19.04 -15.81 5.82
C GLU A 89 19.76 -15.17 4.63
N LEU A 90 20.88 -14.50 4.89
CA LEU A 90 21.71 -13.82 3.88
C LEU A 90 22.59 -14.84 3.14
N ASN A 91 21.97 -15.74 2.39
CA ASN A 91 22.63 -16.75 1.60
C ASN A 91 21.78 -17.10 0.35
N GLU A 92 22.34 -17.87 -0.56
CA GLU A 92 21.71 -18.26 -1.82
C GLU A 92 20.31 -18.88 -1.63
N ALA A 93 20.15 -19.76 -0.65
CA ALA A 93 18.86 -20.42 -0.39
C ALA A 93 17.81 -19.42 0.12
N GLY A 94 18.20 -18.48 1.00
CA GLY A 94 17.34 -17.41 1.48
C GLY A 94 16.92 -16.47 0.35
N TYR A 95 17.85 -16.08 -0.51
CA TYR A 95 17.56 -15.23 -1.68
C TYR A 95 16.65 -15.93 -2.68
N ALA A 96 16.88 -17.21 -2.99
CA ALA A 96 16.04 -17.98 -3.90
C ALA A 96 14.60 -18.11 -3.39
N LYS A 97 14.41 -18.37 -2.09
CA LYS A 97 13.08 -18.41 -1.47
C LYS A 97 12.39 -17.05 -1.55
N ALA A 98 13.12 -15.98 -1.30
CA ALA A 98 12.59 -14.62 -1.36
C ALA A 98 12.21 -14.23 -2.79
N ALA A 99 13.03 -14.59 -3.78
CA ALA A 99 12.75 -14.35 -5.20
C ALA A 99 11.49 -15.08 -5.65
N ALA A 100 11.29 -16.35 -5.25
CA ALA A 100 10.06 -17.08 -5.56
C ALA A 100 8.81 -16.42 -4.95
N ASN A 101 8.87 -15.97 -3.68
CA ASN A 101 7.78 -15.23 -3.07
C ASN A 101 7.47 -13.90 -3.79
N ALA A 102 8.50 -13.16 -4.19
CA ALA A 102 8.31 -11.93 -4.96
C ALA A 102 7.67 -12.23 -6.33
N ASP A 103 8.08 -13.31 -7.00
CA ASP A 103 7.51 -13.72 -8.28
C ASP A 103 6.02 -14.05 -8.18
N ASP A 104 5.62 -14.80 -7.16
CA ASP A 104 4.22 -15.12 -6.88
C ASP A 104 3.38 -13.86 -6.68
N LYS A 105 3.89 -12.87 -5.91
CA LYS A 105 3.19 -11.62 -5.64
C LYS A 105 3.07 -10.73 -6.89
N PHE A 106 4.14 -10.56 -7.66
CA PHE A 106 4.06 -9.87 -8.95
C PHE A 106 3.02 -10.52 -9.86
N SER A 107 3.04 -11.86 -9.97
CA SER A 107 2.11 -12.60 -10.81
C SER A 107 0.66 -12.46 -10.34
N ALA A 108 0.43 -12.43 -9.02
CA ALA A 108 -0.88 -12.19 -8.42
C ALA A 108 -1.43 -10.80 -8.80
N ILE A 109 -0.61 -9.75 -8.66
CA ILE A 109 -1.02 -8.38 -9.01
C ILE A 109 -1.31 -8.27 -10.52
N HIS A 110 -0.49 -8.88 -11.36
CA HIS A 110 -0.76 -8.90 -12.80
C HIS A 110 -2.08 -9.60 -13.13
N ARG A 111 -2.37 -10.78 -12.54
CA ARG A 111 -3.68 -11.45 -12.74
C ARG A 111 -4.86 -10.59 -12.31
N LEU A 112 -4.73 -9.77 -11.25
CA LEU A 112 -5.80 -8.86 -10.86
C LEU A 112 -6.19 -7.92 -11.99
N VAL A 113 -5.19 -7.32 -12.64
CA VAL A 113 -5.40 -6.28 -13.66
C VAL A 113 -5.62 -6.83 -15.07
N THR A 114 -5.28 -8.11 -15.34
CA THR A 114 -5.46 -8.73 -16.66
C THR A 114 -6.63 -9.70 -16.71
N ASP A 115 -6.81 -10.52 -15.66
CA ASP A 115 -7.71 -11.67 -15.70
C ASP A 115 -8.98 -11.44 -14.87
N TYR A 116 -8.82 -10.90 -13.63
CA TYR A 116 -9.94 -10.84 -12.69
C TYR A 116 -10.77 -9.56 -12.79
N ALA A 117 -10.16 -8.42 -13.12
CA ALA A 117 -10.84 -7.13 -13.09
C ALA A 117 -10.33 -6.12 -14.12
N SER A 118 -9.92 -6.58 -15.30
CA SER A 118 -9.34 -5.73 -16.35
C SER A 118 -10.26 -4.59 -16.83
N ASP A 119 -11.56 -4.71 -16.61
CA ASP A 119 -12.56 -3.69 -16.88
C ASP A 119 -12.67 -2.62 -15.78
N ARG A 120 -12.19 -2.91 -14.53
CA ARG A 120 -12.36 -2.07 -13.35
C ARG A 120 -11.07 -1.47 -12.82
N ILE A 121 -9.94 -2.11 -13.02
CA ILE A 121 -8.62 -1.66 -12.55
C ILE A 121 -7.56 -1.83 -13.64
N GLU A 122 -6.58 -0.94 -13.67
CA GLU A 122 -5.48 -0.99 -14.65
C GLU A 122 -4.15 -0.65 -13.97
N LEU A 123 -3.06 -1.30 -14.43
CA LEU A 123 -1.72 -1.05 -13.91
C LEU A 123 -1.16 0.26 -14.49
N ALA A 124 -0.76 1.18 -13.61
CA ALA A 124 -0.05 2.40 -13.98
C ALA A 124 1.46 2.22 -13.73
N LEU A 125 2.24 2.62 -14.73
CA LEU A 125 3.70 2.59 -14.68
C LEU A 125 4.30 4.00 -14.61
N THR A 126 3.48 5.02 -14.86
CA THR A 126 3.88 6.44 -14.87
C THR A 126 2.79 7.33 -14.30
N ALA A 127 3.14 8.54 -13.88
CA ALA A 127 2.17 9.55 -13.48
C ALA A 127 1.19 9.93 -14.62
N ALA A 128 1.60 9.79 -15.87
CA ALA A 128 0.73 10.00 -17.03
C ALA A 128 -0.32 8.88 -17.13
N ASP A 129 0.07 7.63 -16.87
CA ASP A 129 -0.88 6.51 -16.80
C ASP A 129 -1.90 6.73 -15.68
N VAL A 130 -1.46 7.12 -14.49
CA VAL A 130 -2.37 7.43 -13.37
C VAL A 130 -3.45 8.42 -13.81
N ARG A 131 -3.07 9.54 -14.44
CA ARG A 131 -4.04 10.55 -14.91
C ARG A 131 -4.94 10.04 -16.03
N ARG A 132 -4.41 9.22 -16.93
CA ARG A 132 -5.16 8.64 -18.04
C ARG A 132 -6.22 7.65 -17.51
N ILE A 133 -5.80 6.73 -16.64
CA ILE A 133 -6.68 5.69 -16.09
C ILE A 133 -7.75 6.34 -15.18
N TRP A 134 -7.37 7.30 -14.34
CA TRP A 134 -8.33 8.06 -13.52
C TRP A 134 -9.45 8.69 -14.37
N LYS A 135 -9.09 9.30 -15.50
CA LYS A 135 -10.08 9.88 -16.43
C LYS A 135 -10.98 8.83 -17.08
N SER A 136 -10.58 7.58 -17.17
CA SER A 136 -11.40 6.48 -17.68
C SER A 136 -12.40 5.93 -16.65
N GLY A 137 -12.28 6.34 -15.39
CA GLY A 137 -13.12 5.87 -14.28
C GLY A 137 -12.70 4.52 -13.68
N LYS A 138 -11.61 3.90 -14.16
CA LYS A 138 -11.07 2.69 -13.55
C LYS A 138 -10.25 3.03 -12.31
N LYS A 139 -10.15 2.08 -11.40
CA LYS A 139 -9.18 2.09 -10.31
C LYS A 139 -7.77 1.86 -10.86
N ILE A 140 -6.78 2.21 -10.07
CA ILE A 140 -5.39 2.23 -10.52
C ILE A 140 -4.57 1.36 -9.58
N ALA A 141 -3.91 0.35 -10.14
CA ALA A 141 -2.90 -0.43 -9.45
C ALA A 141 -1.53 0.17 -9.70
N MET A 142 -0.69 0.23 -8.69
CA MET A 142 0.75 0.45 -8.80
C MET A 142 1.48 -0.62 -7.98
N ILE A 143 2.75 -0.86 -8.25
CA ILE A 143 3.52 -1.91 -7.58
C ILE A 143 4.68 -1.31 -6.82
N GLY A 144 4.68 -1.54 -5.49
CA GLY A 144 5.81 -1.29 -4.62
C GLY A 144 6.50 -2.60 -4.20
N VAL A 145 7.80 -2.54 -3.96
CA VAL A 145 8.56 -3.66 -3.39
C VAL A 145 8.97 -3.30 -1.99
N GLU A 146 8.50 -4.09 -1.03
CA GLU A 146 8.93 -3.95 0.35
C GLU A 146 9.93 -5.02 0.70
N ASN A 147 11.15 -4.57 1.06
CA ASN A 147 12.37 -5.34 1.24
C ASN A 147 13.03 -5.76 -0.10
N GLY A 148 14.11 -5.10 -0.48
CA GLY A 148 14.91 -5.46 -1.64
C GLY A 148 15.70 -6.78 -1.51
N PHE A 149 15.51 -7.51 -0.41
CA PHE A 149 16.12 -8.81 -0.13
C PHE A 149 16.00 -9.83 -1.28
N PRO A 150 14.84 -9.93 -1.99
CA PRO A 150 14.67 -10.85 -3.12
C PRO A 150 15.57 -10.63 -4.33
N ILE A 151 16.20 -9.45 -4.47
CA ILE A 151 17.14 -9.26 -5.58
C ILE A 151 18.44 -10.07 -5.42
N GLY A 152 18.68 -10.63 -4.21
CA GLY A 152 19.91 -11.34 -3.91
C GLY A 152 21.13 -10.45 -4.06
N GLU A 153 22.21 -10.99 -4.62
CA GLU A 153 23.45 -10.27 -4.89
C GLU A 153 23.59 -9.83 -6.37
N ASP A 154 22.66 -10.24 -7.24
CA ASP A 154 22.65 -9.83 -8.64
C ASP A 154 21.89 -8.52 -8.85
N ILE A 155 22.64 -7.46 -9.07
CA ILE A 155 22.12 -6.12 -9.34
C ILE A 155 21.20 -6.04 -10.57
N ASN A 156 21.28 -6.99 -11.51
CA ASN A 156 20.42 -7.00 -12.70
C ASN A 156 18.95 -7.35 -12.33
N ASN A 157 18.72 -7.94 -11.17
CA ASN A 157 17.36 -8.18 -10.69
C ASN A 157 16.56 -6.89 -10.40
N VAL A 158 17.21 -5.73 -10.26
CA VAL A 158 16.54 -4.42 -10.22
C VAL A 158 15.82 -4.14 -11.55
N GLU A 159 16.44 -4.46 -12.68
CA GLU A 159 15.81 -4.35 -14.02
C GLU A 159 14.63 -5.30 -14.16
N VAL A 160 14.78 -6.54 -13.68
CA VAL A 160 13.68 -7.51 -13.69
C VAL A 160 12.47 -6.98 -12.93
N PHE A 161 12.67 -6.41 -11.75
CA PHE A 161 11.57 -5.84 -10.95
C PHE A 161 10.95 -4.62 -11.63
N TYR A 162 11.77 -3.72 -12.23
CA TYR A 162 11.28 -2.62 -13.03
C TYR A 162 10.37 -3.08 -14.18
N ASN A 163 10.83 -4.08 -14.94
CA ASN A 163 10.09 -4.63 -16.07
C ASN A 163 8.79 -5.33 -15.63
N ARG A 164 8.73 -5.82 -14.39
CA ARG A 164 7.50 -6.35 -13.78
C ARG A 164 6.58 -5.27 -13.20
N GLY A 165 6.93 -4.01 -13.30
CA GLY A 165 6.09 -2.89 -12.93
C GLY A 165 6.41 -2.24 -11.58
N ALA A 166 7.46 -2.67 -10.88
CA ALA A 166 7.88 -2.01 -9.64
C ALA A 166 8.24 -0.54 -9.89
N ARG A 167 7.74 0.36 -9.03
CA ARG A 167 8.01 1.80 -9.13
C ARG A 167 8.54 2.41 -7.84
N TYR A 168 8.55 1.66 -6.73
CA TYR A 168 9.42 1.92 -5.58
C TYR A 168 9.97 0.63 -5.01
N MET A 169 11.07 0.73 -4.23
CA MET A 169 11.61 -0.38 -3.46
C MET A 169 12.30 0.14 -2.21
N SER A 170 12.00 -0.47 -1.05
CA SER A 170 12.78 -0.32 0.18
C SER A 170 13.90 -1.36 0.23
N LEU A 171 15.05 -1.01 0.83
CA LEU A 171 16.24 -1.88 0.82
C LEU A 171 16.33 -2.83 2.01
N ALA A 172 15.48 -2.67 3.01
CA ALA A 172 15.35 -3.54 4.17
C ALA A 172 13.91 -3.52 4.68
N HIS A 173 13.55 -4.50 5.50
CA HIS A 173 12.30 -4.54 6.28
C HIS A 173 12.63 -4.75 7.78
N ASN A 174 11.96 -5.66 8.47
CA ASN A 174 12.24 -6.01 9.86
C ASN A 174 13.41 -7.01 9.93
N GLY A 175 14.61 -6.51 9.83
CA GLY A 175 15.88 -7.23 9.76
C GLY A 175 16.81 -6.60 8.74
N HIS A 176 18.13 -6.73 8.99
CA HIS A 176 19.15 -6.22 8.07
C HIS A 176 19.20 -7.10 6.83
N SER A 177 19.24 -6.47 5.65
CA SER A 177 19.39 -7.19 4.37
C SER A 177 20.85 -7.11 3.90
N GLN A 178 21.17 -7.77 2.80
CA GLN A 178 22.45 -7.60 2.12
C GLN A 178 22.68 -6.20 1.54
N LEU A 179 21.62 -5.36 1.53
CA LEU A 179 21.66 -4.02 0.94
C LEU A 179 21.74 -2.91 1.98
N SER A 180 21.06 -3.08 3.12
CA SER A 180 20.85 -2.00 4.08
C SER A 180 20.58 -2.51 5.48
N ASP A 181 20.97 -1.74 6.45
CA ASP A 181 20.53 -1.89 7.82
C ASP A 181 19.07 -1.44 7.98
N SER A 182 18.35 -2.16 8.84
CA SER A 182 16.97 -1.92 9.22
C SER A 182 16.85 -1.05 10.48
N ASN A 183 15.72 -0.38 10.66
CA ASN A 183 15.34 0.30 11.89
C ASN A 183 15.34 -0.62 13.13
N THR A 184 15.29 -1.94 12.93
CA THR A 184 15.31 -2.91 14.04
C THR A 184 16.60 -2.86 14.84
N GLY A 185 17.70 -2.40 14.26
CA GLY A 185 18.98 -2.18 14.96
C GLY A 185 18.92 -1.11 16.07
N GLU A 186 17.90 -0.25 16.09
CA GLU A 186 17.71 0.68 17.22
C GLU A 186 17.41 -0.04 18.55
N ARG A 187 16.85 -1.25 18.50
CA ARG A 187 16.50 -2.03 19.70
C ARG A 187 17.70 -2.64 20.41
N ASP A 188 18.69 -3.11 19.65
CA ASP A 188 19.81 -3.90 20.16
C ASP A 188 21.18 -3.32 19.81
N SER A 189 21.21 -2.24 19.03
CA SER A 189 22.42 -1.57 18.53
C SER A 189 23.31 -2.48 17.66
N ILE A 190 22.69 -3.46 17.00
CA ILE A 190 23.37 -4.35 16.06
C ILE A 190 23.10 -3.86 14.63
N TYR A 191 24.15 -3.63 13.88
CA TYR A 191 24.10 -3.21 12.47
C TYR A 191 25.12 -4.00 11.66
N LEU A 192 24.79 -4.36 10.42
CA LEU A 192 25.67 -5.13 9.53
C LEU A 192 26.59 -4.23 8.71
N HIS A 193 26.10 -3.04 8.33
CA HIS A 193 26.74 -2.19 7.33
C HIS A 193 27.04 -0.78 7.85
N ASN A 194 26.57 -0.43 9.05
CA ASN A 194 26.51 0.96 9.53
C ASN A 194 25.83 1.88 8.50
N GLY A 195 24.68 1.43 7.99
CA GLY A 195 23.89 2.12 6.97
C GLY A 195 23.65 1.27 5.73
N LEU A 196 24.16 1.69 4.59
CA LEU A 196 24.09 0.96 3.32
C LEU A 196 25.35 0.08 3.12
N SER A 197 25.15 -1.11 2.59
CA SER A 197 26.25 -1.88 2.01
C SER A 197 26.74 -1.25 0.69
N ASP A 198 27.89 -1.67 0.19
CA ASP A 198 28.35 -1.24 -1.13
C ASP A 198 27.44 -1.77 -2.27
N LEU A 199 26.82 -2.93 -2.07
CA LEU A 199 25.80 -3.45 -2.99
C LEU A 199 24.54 -2.55 -2.93
N GLY A 200 24.09 -2.16 -1.75
CA GLY A 200 22.94 -1.26 -1.57
C GLY A 200 23.11 0.08 -2.28
N LYS A 201 24.31 0.67 -2.24
CA LYS A 201 24.64 1.89 -2.98
C LYS A 201 24.48 1.69 -4.50
N LYS A 202 25.04 0.60 -5.04
CA LYS A 202 24.92 0.26 -6.46
C LYS A 202 23.46 -0.01 -6.87
N VAL A 203 22.67 -0.62 -5.99
CA VAL A 203 21.23 -0.84 -6.20
C VAL A 203 20.50 0.50 -6.31
N ILE A 204 20.78 1.49 -5.46
CA ILE A 204 20.20 2.83 -5.56
C ILE A 204 20.55 3.47 -6.91
N GLU A 205 21.78 3.34 -7.39
CA GLU A 205 22.18 3.85 -8.72
C GLU A 205 21.35 3.21 -9.84
N LYS A 206 21.11 1.90 -9.78
CA LYS A 206 20.25 1.21 -10.75
C LYS A 206 18.78 1.62 -10.60
N MET A 207 18.28 1.76 -9.37
CA MET A 207 16.93 2.27 -9.12
C MET A 207 16.73 3.67 -9.74
N ASN A 208 17.69 4.57 -9.52
CA ASN A 208 17.66 5.90 -10.12
C ASN A 208 17.69 5.86 -11.65
N TYR A 209 18.49 4.94 -12.23
CA TYR A 209 18.58 4.78 -13.69
C TYR A 209 17.27 4.31 -14.32
N TYR A 210 16.58 3.35 -13.70
CA TYR A 210 15.29 2.83 -14.20
C TYR A 210 14.10 3.68 -13.78
N GLY A 211 14.23 4.58 -12.80
CA GLY A 211 13.11 5.36 -12.26
C GLY A 211 12.29 4.62 -11.21
N ILE A 212 12.91 3.69 -10.47
CA ILE A 212 12.33 3.12 -9.26
C ILE A 212 12.64 4.08 -8.10
N MET A 213 11.61 4.56 -7.38
CA MET A 213 11.78 5.45 -6.23
C MET A 213 12.43 4.70 -5.06
N VAL A 214 13.36 5.37 -4.36
CA VAL A 214 13.99 4.84 -3.16
C VAL A 214 13.06 5.05 -1.97
N ASP A 215 12.50 3.95 -1.44
CA ASP A 215 11.65 3.99 -0.25
C ASP A 215 12.50 3.88 1.01
N ILE A 216 12.30 4.82 1.93
CA ILE A 216 13.00 4.91 3.21
C ILE A 216 12.19 4.37 4.39
N SER A 217 11.03 3.80 4.14
CA SER A 217 10.29 3.07 5.18
C SER A 217 11.03 1.77 5.52
N HIS A 218 11.34 1.55 6.79
CA HIS A 218 12.11 0.45 7.37
C HIS A 218 13.65 0.57 7.46
N PRO A 219 14.42 1.13 6.53
CA PRO A 219 15.85 1.32 6.73
C PRO A 219 16.21 2.05 8.03
N SER A 220 17.41 1.79 8.56
CA SER A 220 17.92 2.48 9.73
C SER A 220 18.14 3.98 9.47
N LYS A 221 18.18 4.80 10.54
CA LYS A 221 18.42 6.24 10.39
C LYS A 221 19.70 6.53 9.58
N GLU A 222 20.79 5.81 9.86
CA GLU A 222 22.04 6.00 9.12
C GLU A 222 21.92 5.55 7.66
N ALA A 223 21.19 4.46 7.37
CA ALA A 223 20.90 4.07 6.00
C ALA A 223 20.11 5.15 5.26
N ILE A 224 19.08 5.72 5.89
CA ILE A 224 18.28 6.83 5.31
C ILE A 224 19.16 8.05 5.03
N ARG A 225 20.09 8.40 5.94
CA ARG A 225 21.05 9.50 5.73
C ARG A 225 21.90 9.24 4.48
N GLN A 226 22.42 8.02 4.35
CA GLN A 226 23.26 7.63 3.21
C GLN A 226 22.42 7.57 1.91
N MET A 227 21.16 7.10 1.96
CA MET A 227 20.24 7.16 0.83
C MET A 227 20.02 8.61 0.36
N ALA A 228 19.80 9.53 1.30
CA ALA A 228 19.61 10.95 0.98
C ALA A 228 20.84 11.62 0.35
N LEU A 229 22.03 11.13 0.66
CA LEU A 229 23.28 11.63 0.08
C LEU A 229 23.60 10.98 -1.27
N HIS A 230 23.18 9.74 -1.48
CA HIS A 230 23.56 8.94 -2.64
C HIS A 230 22.51 8.96 -3.76
N SER A 231 21.23 9.00 -3.41
CA SER A 231 20.14 9.07 -4.41
C SER A 231 20.18 10.40 -5.16
N LYS A 232 19.99 10.33 -6.47
CA LYS A 232 19.86 11.49 -7.37
C LYS A 232 18.41 11.82 -7.69
N THR A 233 17.47 11.05 -7.14
CA THR A 233 16.02 11.23 -7.29
C THR A 233 15.39 11.48 -5.93
N PRO A 234 14.19 12.09 -5.88
CA PRO A 234 13.46 12.27 -4.64
C PRO A 234 13.28 10.97 -3.85
N LEU A 235 13.40 11.05 -2.52
CA LEU A 235 13.12 9.94 -1.63
C LEU A 235 11.62 9.83 -1.36
N MET A 236 11.18 8.64 -1.05
CA MET A 236 9.81 8.37 -0.65
C MET A 236 9.81 7.62 0.69
N ALA A 237 8.95 8.01 1.62
CA ALA A 237 8.55 7.14 2.71
C ALA A 237 7.14 6.64 2.40
N SER A 238 7.03 5.38 2.00
CA SER A 238 5.75 4.80 1.57
C SER A 238 4.76 4.66 2.71
N HIS A 239 5.24 4.42 3.94
CA HIS A 239 4.41 4.25 5.14
C HIS A 239 5.21 4.54 6.42
N SER A 240 5.32 5.80 6.81
CA SER A 240 5.98 6.27 8.04
C SER A 240 5.22 7.44 8.64
N SER A 241 5.49 7.77 9.90
CA SER A 241 4.87 8.91 10.60
C SER A 241 5.93 9.78 11.25
N ALA A 242 5.52 10.84 11.96
CA ALA A 242 6.43 11.75 12.64
C ALA A 242 6.83 11.22 14.02
N ARG A 243 8.11 11.05 14.28
CA ARG A 243 8.64 10.56 15.56
C ARG A 243 8.36 11.51 16.72
N ALA A 244 8.24 12.80 16.45
CA ALA A 244 7.87 13.80 17.45
C ALA A 244 6.47 13.57 18.04
N LEU A 245 5.55 12.93 17.28
CA LEU A 245 4.20 12.62 17.74
C LEU A 245 4.12 11.23 18.40
N CYS A 246 4.91 10.27 17.95
CA CYS A 246 5.00 8.93 18.53
C CYS A 246 6.43 8.40 18.39
N ASN A 247 7.14 8.30 19.51
CA ASN A 247 8.53 7.84 19.52
C ASN A 247 8.63 6.35 19.24
N HIS A 248 8.65 6.02 17.95
CA HIS A 248 8.79 4.66 17.43
C HIS A 248 9.86 4.63 16.34
N SER A 249 10.68 3.57 16.27
CA SER A 249 11.80 3.46 15.31
C SER A 249 11.36 3.48 13.83
N ARG A 250 10.08 3.21 13.56
CA ARG A 250 9.48 3.29 12.22
C ARG A 250 9.08 4.71 11.82
N ASN A 251 9.04 5.64 12.76
CA ASN A 251 8.70 7.03 12.52
C ASN A 251 9.95 7.87 12.27
N LEU A 252 9.83 8.84 11.38
CA LEU A 252 10.93 9.71 10.99
C LEU A 252 11.08 10.86 11.99
N ASP A 253 12.30 11.10 12.45
CA ASP A 253 12.63 12.28 13.26
C ASP A 253 12.78 13.54 12.38
N ASP A 254 12.88 14.70 13.02
CA ASP A 254 12.92 15.98 12.32
C ASP A 254 14.11 16.08 11.36
N GLU A 255 15.25 15.48 11.70
CA GLU A 255 16.42 15.46 10.82
C GLU A 255 16.16 14.62 9.56
N GLN A 256 15.56 13.45 9.70
CA GLN A 256 15.16 12.59 8.58
C GLN A 256 14.13 13.30 7.68
N LEU A 257 13.16 13.99 8.29
CA LEU A 257 12.18 14.80 7.54
C LEU A 257 12.86 15.93 6.75
N GLN A 258 13.92 16.55 7.29
CA GLN A 258 14.70 17.53 6.53
C GLN A 258 15.48 16.90 5.37
N TRP A 259 15.96 15.66 5.49
CA TRP A 259 16.58 14.97 4.34
C TRP A 259 15.57 14.68 3.24
N VAL A 260 14.36 14.23 3.59
CA VAL A 260 13.29 14.04 2.61
C VAL A 260 12.93 15.37 1.92
N LYS A 261 12.78 16.45 2.68
CA LYS A 261 12.53 17.77 2.12
C LYS A 261 13.63 18.22 1.16
N LYS A 262 14.91 18.03 1.52
CA LYS A 262 16.05 18.39 0.66
C LYS A 262 16.09 17.58 -0.63
N SER A 263 15.66 16.32 -0.61
CA SER A 263 15.54 15.48 -1.80
C SER A 263 14.29 15.81 -2.64
N GLN A 264 13.45 16.75 -2.21
CA GLN A 264 12.14 17.04 -2.81
C GLN A 264 11.19 15.83 -2.77
N GLY A 265 11.35 14.98 -1.77
CA GLY A 265 10.63 13.75 -1.55
C GLY A 265 9.28 13.92 -0.85
N VAL A 266 8.64 12.80 -0.54
CA VAL A 266 7.33 12.74 0.08
C VAL A 266 7.31 11.73 1.24
N VAL A 267 6.53 12.02 2.27
CA VAL A 267 6.21 11.09 3.35
C VAL A 267 4.72 10.81 3.32
N GLN A 268 4.36 9.57 3.13
CA GLN A 268 2.99 9.08 3.28
C GLN A 268 2.79 8.62 4.72
N THR A 269 1.82 9.23 5.40
CA THR A 269 1.56 8.93 6.81
C THR A 269 0.82 7.61 6.96
N VAL A 270 1.40 6.72 7.78
CA VAL A 270 0.83 5.41 8.03
C VAL A 270 -0.17 5.45 9.19
N ALA A 271 -1.31 4.79 9.00
CA ALA A 271 -2.36 4.67 10.03
C ALA A 271 -2.18 3.41 10.92
N PHE A 272 -0.98 2.85 11.01
CA PHE A 272 -0.72 1.68 11.84
C PHE A 272 -0.70 2.07 13.33
N SER A 273 -1.57 1.46 14.11
CA SER A 273 -1.87 1.89 15.49
C SER A 273 -0.66 2.02 16.41
N SER A 274 0.35 1.13 16.28
CA SER A 274 1.56 1.20 17.12
C SER A 274 2.47 2.38 16.77
N TYR A 275 2.41 2.88 15.52
CA TYR A 275 3.19 4.04 15.07
C TYR A 275 2.48 5.37 15.36
N LEU A 276 1.18 5.32 15.68
CA LEU A 276 0.39 6.48 16.07
C LEU A 276 0.36 6.66 17.59
N ASN A 277 0.26 5.57 18.35
CA ASN A 277 0.27 5.58 19.82
C ASN A 277 0.67 4.21 20.36
N THR A 278 1.96 4.01 20.58
CA THR A 278 2.53 2.73 21.04
C THR A 278 1.94 2.27 22.38
N GLN A 279 1.71 3.17 23.34
CA GLN A 279 1.14 2.82 24.65
C GLN A 279 -0.27 2.27 24.50
N LYS A 280 -1.14 3.01 23.80
CA LYS A 280 -2.53 2.59 23.57
C LYS A 280 -2.61 1.27 22.80
N HIS A 281 -1.74 1.08 21.80
CA HIS A 281 -1.64 -0.19 21.07
C HIS A 281 -1.27 -1.36 21.99
N ASN A 282 -0.26 -1.18 22.84
CA ASN A 282 0.17 -2.21 23.79
C ASN A 282 -0.91 -2.54 24.82
N ASP A 283 -1.63 -1.53 25.32
CA ASP A 283 -2.73 -1.74 26.27
C ASP A 283 -3.90 -2.50 25.63
N TYR A 284 -4.26 -2.16 24.39
CA TYR A 284 -5.25 -2.91 23.62
C TYR A 284 -4.82 -4.37 23.41
N LYS A 285 -3.57 -4.59 23.00
CA LYS A 285 -3.02 -5.94 22.78
C LYS A 285 -3.10 -6.78 24.07
N LYS A 286 -2.68 -6.22 25.22
CA LYS A 286 -2.78 -6.90 26.52
C LYS A 286 -4.23 -7.27 26.89
N ALA A 287 -5.17 -6.34 26.69
CA ALA A 287 -6.58 -6.57 26.98
C ALA A 287 -7.16 -7.66 26.06
N ARG A 288 -6.85 -7.62 24.75
CA ARG A 288 -7.25 -8.64 23.78
C ARG A 288 -6.70 -10.01 24.16
N ASP A 289 -5.40 -10.11 24.43
CA ASP A 289 -4.74 -11.38 24.75
C ASP A 289 -5.28 -11.98 26.06
N SER A 290 -5.63 -11.13 27.04
CA SER A 290 -6.30 -11.56 28.27
C SER A 290 -7.70 -12.12 28.01
N LEU A 291 -8.48 -11.46 27.16
CA LEU A 291 -9.80 -11.91 26.76
C LEU A 291 -9.75 -13.26 26.01
N LEU A 292 -8.84 -13.40 25.05
CA LEU A 292 -8.65 -14.63 24.28
C LEU A 292 -8.30 -15.82 25.17
N LYS A 293 -7.49 -15.62 26.22
CA LYS A 293 -7.21 -16.65 27.25
C LYS A 293 -8.46 -17.07 28.00
N VAL A 294 -9.34 -16.14 28.36
CA VAL A 294 -10.58 -16.42 29.10
C VAL A 294 -11.56 -17.25 28.26
N ILE A 295 -11.67 -16.97 26.97
CA ILE A 295 -12.59 -17.66 26.05
C ILE A 295 -11.98 -18.93 25.41
N GLY A 296 -10.74 -19.30 25.76
CA GLY A 296 -10.10 -20.55 25.32
C GLY A 296 -9.65 -20.56 23.87
N VAL A 297 -9.52 -19.38 23.22
CA VAL A 297 -9.00 -19.26 21.84
C VAL A 297 -7.48 -19.14 21.89
N ASN A 298 -6.77 -20.14 21.38
CA ASN A 298 -5.32 -20.06 21.22
C ASN A 298 -4.95 -19.07 20.10
N ASN A 299 -4.01 -18.16 20.39
CA ASN A 299 -3.48 -17.14 19.48
C ASN A 299 -2.62 -17.73 18.34
N ASN A 300 -3.16 -18.56 17.48
CA ASN A 300 -2.52 -18.98 16.24
C ASN A 300 -3.16 -18.30 15.01
N ILE A 301 -3.50 -17.02 15.15
CA ILE A 301 -3.88 -16.16 14.03
C ILE A 301 -2.70 -15.18 13.86
N THR A 302 -1.78 -15.59 12.99
CA THR A 302 -0.74 -14.73 12.41
C THR A 302 -1.36 -13.79 11.39
#